data_9870840f46dce4faa409eef8b9bb0da6
#
_entry.id   9870840f46dce4faa409eef8b9bb0da6
#
_cell.length_a   1.000
_cell.length_b   1.000
_cell.length_c   1.000
_cell.angle_alpha   90.00
_cell.angle_beta   90.00
_cell.angle_gamma   90.00
#
_symmetry.space_group_name_H-M   'P 1'
#
loop_
_entity.id
_entity.type
_entity.pdbx_description
1 polymer ?
#
loop_
_entity_poly.entity_id
_entity_poly.type
_entity_poly.pdbx_seq_one_letter_code
_entity_poly.pdbx_strand_id
1 'polypeptide(L)'
;MKNFVSILSIFIIVSCSSGKTPVEEGLESQILHWGNGSEPQGIDPHIVTGVPEHHILIGVCEGLTITDPKGGRENLPGVAESWTLKEDQKTYVFNFNPNARWSNGDRVTPEDFVWSWQRALTPTLGSQYSEMLFYVKNAKKFYDGEINDFSEVGVKAISDYELEVELENQTPFFVGLLAHYSTWPVHKETVLKFGEMDDRSMKWTRPGNHVCNGPMKLKSWELNKKIVVEKNEFYWDADRVKLNEIHYYPIQNESTEDRMFRAGALHVTNVVPQEKCPVYLENKNPSLRIDPYMGTYYYRVNTTLPHLSDSRVRKALAMGINRKLIVEKVSKCGQKTAYSFTPPGTSEYYPDTVVEFNPEKAKELLTEAGYPDGDGFPTIEILFNTQEGHRKIAEAIQQMWKVNLGINVEIYNTDWKVYLSRQDNLDYQISRAGWIGDYQDPNTFLEIMRPGRGNNQTGWVNYEYERLVAEANKTSDQEERYKKLMEAERILIDEMPLIPIYTYVKQFQIHPDVKGWDANILDHHHPKFVYLERD
;
A
#
# COMPACT_ATOMS: atom_id res chain seq x y z
N MET A 1 37.90 35.74 66.34
CA MET A 1 38.17 34.80 65.22
C MET A 1 36.94 34.84 64.28
N LYS A 2 37.05 35.50 63.18
CA LYS A 2 35.95 35.65 62.17
C LYS A 2 36.20 34.64 61.06
N ASN A 3 35.26 33.67 60.90
CA ASN A 3 35.30 32.71 59.81
C ASN A 3 34.73 33.35 58.55
N PHE A 4 35.54 33.47 57.52
CA PHE A 4 35.14 33.80 56.17
C PHE A 4 34.72 32.50 55.46
N VAL A 5 33.45 32.39 55.10
CA VAL A 5 32.96 31.33 54.18
C VAL A 5 33.00 31.91 52.78
N SER A 6 33.92 31.38 51.97
CA SER A 6 34.02 31.68 50.52
C SER A 6 32.97 30.83 49.77
N ILE A 7 31.95 31.47 49.23
CA ILE A 7 30.96 30.82 48.33
C ILE A 7 31.59 30.81 46.95
N LEU A 8 32.00 29.63 46.46
CA LEU A 8 32.46 29.38 45.12
C LEU A 8 31.24 29.19 44.19
N SER A 9 30.87 30.23 43.46
CA SER A 9 29.83 30.17 42.45
C SER A 9 30.34 29.40 41.21
N ILE A 10 29.89 28.14 41.06
CA ILE A 10 30.13 27.36 39.85
C ILE A 10 29.18 27.85 38.76
N PHE A 11 29.69 28.62 37.82
CA PHE A 11 28.96 28.91 36.55
C PHE A 11 28.97 27.64 35.69
N ILE A 12 27.86 26.92 35.68
CA ILE A 12 27.63 25.89 34.65
C ILE A 12 27.35 26.63 33.36
N ILE A 13 28.37 26.71 32.51
CA ILE A 13 28.21 27.12 31.12
C ILE A 13 27.49 25.95 30.42
N VAL A 14 26.17 26.06 30.27
CA VAL A 14 25.43 25.23 29.33
C VAL A 14 25.87 25.64 27.94
N SER A 15 26.88 24.96 27.40
CA SER A 15 27.20 25.03 26.00
C SER A 15 26.03 24.48 25.21
N CYS A 16 25.17 25.34 24.69
CA CYS A 16 24.31 25.00 23.57
C CYS A 16 25.23 24.68 22.40
N SER A 17 25.55 23.40 22.18
CA SER A 17 26.16 22.99 20.94
C SER A 17 25.14 23.27 19.84
N SER A 18 25.36 24.28 19.02
CA SER A 18 24.68 24.51 17.77
C SER A 18 25.14 23.46 16.74
N GLY A 19 24.88 22.20 17.04
CA GLY A 19 25.05 21.11 16.10
C GLY A 19 24.04 21.27 14.95
N LYS A 20 24.44 20.94 13.73
CA LYS A 20 23.53 20.85 12.60
C LYS A 20 22.40 19.87 12.91
N THR A 21 21.21 20.15 12.39
CA THR A 21 20.08 19.21 12.46
C THR A 21 20.33 18.03 11.51
N PRO A 22 19.67 16.86 11.72
CA PRO A 22 19.75 15.74 10.79
C PRO A 22 19.42 16.13 9.33
N VAL A 23 18.49 17.07 9.10
CA VAL A 23 18.17 17.60 7.77
C VAL A 23 19.35 18.38 7.19
N GLU A 24 20.02 19.24 7.97
CA GLU A 24 21.18 20.00 7.51
C GLU A 24 22.39 19.10 7.25
N GLU A 25 22.63 18.09 8.09
CA GLU A 25 23.68 17.08 7.87
C GLU A 25 23.35 16.19 6.67
N GLY A 26 22.06 15.84 6.52
CA GLY A 26 21.55 15.04 5.41
C GLY A 26 21.76 15.72 4.06
N LEU A 27 21.56 17.03 3.97
CA LEU A 27 21.83 17.79 2.74
C LEU A 27 23.28 17.65 2.27
N GLU A 28 24.24 17.74 3.19
CA GLU A 28 25.68 17.64 2.87
C GLU A 28 26.10 16.21 2.52
N SER A 29 25.54 15.23 3.22
CA SER A 29 25.89 13.81 3.09
C SER A 29 24.97 13.01 2.15
N GLN A 30 23.95 13.64 1.54
CA GLN A 30 22.92 13.01 0.73
C GLN A 30 22.20 11.88 1.49
N ILE A 31 21.80 12.15 2.75
CA ILE A 31 21.02 11.24 3.59
C ILE A 31 19.60 11.76 3.74
N LEU A 32 18.63 11.01 3.21
CA LEU A 32 17.20 11.34 3.33
C LEU A 32 16.64 10.75 4.62
N HIS A 33 15.99 11.57 5.45
CA HIS A 33 15.27 11.16 6.65
C HIS A 33 13.78 11.16 6.39
N TRP A 34 13.13 9.97 6.40
CA TRP A 34 11.75 9.76 5.98
C TRP A 34 10.92 9.06 7.06
N GLY A 35 9.81 9.68 7.48
CA GLY A 35 8.81 9.07 8.36
C GLY A 35 8.01 8.00 7.61
N ASN A 36 8.03 6.77 8.11
CA ASN A 36 7.45 5.59 7.44
C ASN A 36 6.13 5.07 8.09
N GLY A 37 5.56 5.84 9.01
CA GLY A 37 4.30 5.50 9.68
C GLY A 37 4.43 4.34 10.66
N SER A 38 4.47 3.10 10.21
CA SER A 38 4.50 1.92 11.07
C SER A 38 5.78 1.09 10.87
N GLU A 39 6.10 0.26 11.88
CA GLU A 39 7.11 -0.78 11.74
C GLU A 39 6.63 -1.82 10.72
N PRO A 40 7.39 -2.09 9.65
CA PRO A 40 6.98 -3.07 8.64
C PRO A 40 7.06 -4.51 9.17
N GLN A 41 6.23 -5.40 8.63
CA GLN A 41 6.28 -6.84 8.96
C GLN A 41 7.61 -7.48 8.55
N GLY A 42 8.11 -7.07 7.41
CA GLY A 42 9.29 -7.58 6.73
C GLY A 42 9.48 -6.88 5.39
N ILE A 43 10.40 -7.39 4.57
CA ILE A 43 10.63 -6.91 3.20
C ILE A 43 10.77 -8.09 2.22
N ASP A 44 10.01 -9.17 2.43
CA ASP A 44 9.84 -10.21 1.42
C ASP A 44 8.72 -9.77 0.45
N PRO A 45 9.03 -9.42 -0.82
CA PRO A 45 8.06 -8.85 -1.74
C PRO A 45 6.90 -9.79 -2.09
N HIS A 46 7.07 -11.10 -1.87
CA HIS A 46 6.02 -12.09 -2.16
C HIS A 46 5.10 -12.37 -0.95
N ILE A 47 5.36 -11.77 0.21
CA ILE A 47 4.60 -12.04 1.44
C ILE A 47 3.91 -10.78 1.99
N VAL A 48 4.60 -9.63 1.94
CA VAL A 48 4.11 -8.39 2.56
C VAL A 48 3.06 -7.68 1.70
N THR A 49 2.20 -6.88 2.34
CA THR A 49 1.05 -6.23 1.66
C THR A 49 0.88 -4.75 2.00
N GLY A 50 1.77 -4.17 2.82
CA GLY A 50 1.57 -2.84 3.38
C GLY A 50 2.34 -1.72 2.68
N VAL A 51 1.85 -0.49 2.84
CA VAL A 51 2.53 0.72 2.37
C VAL A 51 3.88 0.95 3.07
N PRO A 52 4.04 0.71 4.41
CA PRO A 52 5.35 0.83 5.06
C PRO A 52 6.42 -0.10 4.47
N GLU A 53 6.02 -1.28 4.04
CA GLU A 53 6.86 -2.26 3.35
C GLU A 53 7.20 -1.79 1.95
N HIS A 54 6.21 -1.29 1.21
CA HIS A 54 6.37 -0.78 -0.16
C HIS A 54 7.40 0.33 -0.26
N HIS A 55 7.39 1.31 0.66
CA HIS A 55 8.36 2.41 0.65
C HIS A 55 9.80 1.94 0.74
N ILE A 56 10.06 0.83 1.44
CA ILE A 56 11.41 0.25 1.56
C ILE A 56 11.72 -0.58 0.32
N LEU A 57 10.77 -1.42 -0.11
CA LEU A 57 10.95 -2.31 -1.26
C LEU A 57 11.26 -1.55 -2.54
N ILE A 58 10.58 -0.43 -2.83
CA ILE A 58 10.87 0.42 -3.99
C ILE A 58 12.29 1.04 -3.95
N GLY A 59 12.89 1.08 -2.76
CA GLY A 59 14.28 1.48 -2.59
C GLY A 59 15.27 0.36 -2.85
N VAL A 60 14.99 -0.84 -2.35
CA VAL A 60 15.98 -1.92 -2.33
C VAL A 60 15.82 -2.94 -3.45
N CYS A 61 14.67 -3.02 -4.12
CA CYS A 61 14.39 -3.95 -5.21
C CYS A 61 13.86 -3.22 -6.45
N GLU A 62 13.89 -3.88 -7.61
CA GLU A 62 13.37 -3.37 -8.87
C GLU A 62 12.79 -4.50 -9.72
N GLY A 63 11.65 -4.25 -10.38
CA GLY A 63 10.98 -5.18 -11.30
C GLY A 63 11.44 -5.05 -12.76
N LEU A 64 10.70 -5.72 -13.65
CA LEU A 64 10.90 -5.57 -15.10
C LEU A 64 10.71 -4.12 -15.51
N THR A 65 9.71 -3.45 -14.96
CA THR A 65 9.38 -2.05 -15.21
C THR A 65 9.23 -1.29 -13.91
N ILE A 66 9.31 0.03 -13.96
CA ILE A 66 9.02 0.94 -12.85
C ILE A 66 7.97 1.96 -13.26
N THR A 67 7.26 2.52 -12.29
CA THR A 67 6.32 3.64 -12.53
C THR A 67 7.06 4.92 -12.91
N ASP A 68 6.45 5.71 -13.80
CA ASP A 68 6.93 7.07 -14.07
C ASP A 68 6.78 7.94 -12.82
N PRO A 69 7.87 8.51 -12.25
CA PRO A 69 7.80 9.35 -11.06
C PRO A 69 6.97 10.61 -11.26
N LYS A 70 6.75 11.04 -12.50
CA LYS A 70 5.91 12.19 -12.85
C LYS A 70 4.43 11.84 -13.01
N GLY A 71 4.04 10.60 -12.68
CA GLY A 71 2.66 10.14 -12.74
C GLY A 71 2.15 9.84 -14.15
N GLY A 72 3.05 9.65 -15.13
CA GLY A 72 2.69 9.13 -16.44
C GLY A 72 2.03 7.75 -16.38
N ARG A 73 1.17 7.44 -17.35
CA ARG A 73 0.49 6.13 -17.40
C ARG A 73 1.41 5.02 -17.93
N GLU A 74 2.45 5.37 -18.66
CA GLU A 74 3.41 4.43 -19.21
C GLU A 74 4.51 4.14 -18.21
N ASN A 75 4.85 2.87 -18.05
CA ASN A 75 5.97 2.48 -17.22
C ASN A 75 7.30 2.80 -17.89
N LEU A 76 8.28 3.08 -17.07
CA LEU A 76 9.67 3.26 -17.50
C LEU A 76 10.44 1.92 -17.41
N PRO A 77 11.56 1.78 -18.15
CA PRO A 77 12.48 0.68 -17.99
C PRO A 77 12.96 0.49 -16.52
N GLY A 78 12.92 -0.76 -16.06
CA GLY A 78 13.55 -1.24 -14.86
C GLY A 78 14.66 -2.22 -15.22
N VAL A 79 14.59 -3.47 -14.72
CA VAL A 79 15.51 -4.55 -15.15
C VAL A 79 15.41 -4.79 -16.67
N ALA A 80 14.20 -4.71 -17.24
CA ALA A 80 14.04 -4.73 -18.69
C ALA A 80 14.29 -3.33 -19.26
N GLU A 81 15.23 -3.22 -20.20
CA GLU A 81 15.47 -1.97 -20.93
C GLU A 81 14.40 -1.69 -22.01
N SER A 82 13.71 -2.73 -22.48
CA SER A 82 12.63 -2.63 -23.45
C SER A 82 11.74 -3.88 -23.42
N TRP A 83 10.54 -3.76 -23.99
CA TRP A 83 9.63 -4.89 -24.20
C TRP A 83 8.82 -4.72 -25.47
N THR A 84 8.37 -5.83 -26.03
CA THR A 84 7.52 -5.87 -27.21
C THR A 84 6.34 -6.80 -26.99
N LEU A 85 5.16 -6.39 -27.46
CA LEU A 85 3.97 -7.23 -27.53
C LEU A 85 3.91 -7.87 -28.91
N LYS A 86 3.80 -9.20 -28.98
CA LYS A 86 3.70 -9.94 -30.25
C LYS A 86 2.35 -9.70 -30.94
N GLU A 87 2.23 -10.13 -32.18
CA GLU A 87 1.02 -9.97 -33.01
C GLU A 87 -0.23 -10.63 -32.43
N ASP A 88 -0.05 -11.68 -31.58
CA ASP A 88 -1.13 -12.36 -30.86
C ASP A 88 -1.78 -11.51 -29.75
N GLN A 89 -1.21 -10.33 -29.46
CA GLN A 89 -1.65 -9.40 -28.43
C GLN A 89 -1.69 -9.99 -27.00
N LYS A 90 -0.95 -11.07 -26.74
CA LYS A 90 -0.88 -11.76 -25.46
C LYS A 90 0.54 -12.11 -25.04
N THR A 91 1.48 -12.20 -25.97
CA THR A 91 2.86 -12.60 -25.66
C THR A 91 3.76 -11.39 -25.66
N TYR A 92 4.35 -11.11 -24.50
CA TYR A 92 5.39 -10.10 -24.32
C TYR A 92 6.77 -10.73 -24.36
N VAL A 93 7.74 -10.00 -24.91
CA VAL A 93 9.16 -10.31 -24.80
C VAL A 93 9.83 -9.13 -24.15
N PHE A 94 10.45 -9.35 -22.98
CA PHE A 94 11.19 -8.36 -22.21
C PHE A 94 12.69 -8.55 -22.46
N ASN A 95 13.38 -7.50 -22.90
CA ASN A 95 14.82 -7.50 -23.13
C ASN A 95 15.52 -6.93 -21.91
N PHE A 96 16.37 -7.71 -21.26
CA PHE A 96 17.03 -7.33 -20.00
C PHE A 96 18.23 -6.43 -20.26
N ASN A 97 18.43 -5.48 -19.36
CA ASN A 97 19.63 -4.67 -19.33
C ASN A 97 20.83 -5.57 -18.99
N PRO A 98 21.86 -5.67 -19.86
CA PRO A 98 23.02 -6.54 -19.64
C PRO A 98 23.84 -6.16 -18.39
N ASN A 99 23.65 -4.94 -17.87
CA ASN A 99 24.30 -4.44 -16.68
C ASN A 99 23.49 -4.68 -15.39
N ALA A 100 22.27 -5.24 -15.47
CA ALA A 100 21.46 -5.52 -14.30
C ALA A 100 22.19 -6.50 -13.36
N ARG A 101 22.33 -6.09 -12.08
CA ARG A 101 23.04 -6.83 -11.03
C ARG A 101 22.26 -6.84 -9.73
N TRP A 102 22.40 -7.93 -9.01
CA TRP A 102 22.07 -8.01 -7.60
C TRP A 102 23.06 -7.21 -6.75
N SER A 103 22.69 -6.85 -5.54
CA SER A 103 23.53 -6.06 -4.62
C SER A 103 24.78 -6.79 -4.13
N ASN A 104 24.92 -8.09 -4.41
CA ASN A 104 26.12 -8.88 -4.20
C ASN A 104 27.05 -8.96 -5.44
N GLY A 105 26.64 -8.34 -6.56
CA GLY A 105 27.37 -8.29 -7.83
C GLY A 105 26.99 -9.38 -8.85
N ASP A 106 26.20 -10.37 -8.48
CA ASP A 106 25.68 -11.39 -9.40
C ASP A 106 24.80 -10.76 -10.50
N ARG A 107 24.68 -11.39 -11.67
CA ARG A 107 23.81 -10.94 -12.75
C ARG A 107 22.35 -11.19 -12.40
N VAL A 108 21.47 -10.24 -12.73
CA VAL A 108 20.03 -10.49 -12.77
C VAL A 108 19.70 -11.08 -14.14
N THR A 109 19.02 -12.21 -14.15
CA THR A 109 18.72 -13.00 -15.34
C THR A 109 17.21 -13.25 -15.50
N PRO A 110 16.73 -13.59 -16.70
CA PRO A 110 15.35 -14.03 -16.92
C PRO A 110 14.93 -15.22 -16.04
N GLU A 111 15.86 -16.14 -15.74
CA GLU A 111 15.63 -17.29 -14.85
C GLU A 111 15.32 -16.87 -13.41
N ASP A 112 15.84 -15.75 -12.94
CA ASP A 112 15.50 -15.21 -11.62
C ASP A 112 14.01 -14.85 -11.54
N PHE A 113 13.43 -14.32 -12.62
CA PHE A 113 12.00 -14.02 -12.71
C PHE A 113 11.16 -15.29 -12.80
N VAL A 114 11.56 -16.26 -13.62
CA VAL A 114 10.87 -17.56 -13.72
C VAL A 114 10.80 -18.22 -12.36
N TRP A 115 11.92 -18.33 -11.63
CA TRP A 115 11.96 -18.91 -10.31
C TRP A 115 11.16 -18.11 -9.27
N SER A 116 11.24 -16.79 -9.32
CA SER A 116 10.53 -15.89 -8.39
C SER A 116 9.02 -15.95 -8.57
N TRP A 117 8.55 -16.04 -9.82
CA TRP A 117 7.11 -16.18 -10.10
C TRP A 117 6.60 -17.58 -9.74
N GLN A 118 7.43 -18.63 -9.91
CA GLN A 118 7.12 -19.95 -9.36
C GLN A 118 6.95 -19.88 -7.84
N ARG A 119 7.87 -19.19 -7.13
CA ARG A 119 7.78 -18.99 -5.68
C ARG A 119 6.50 -18.25 -5.28
N ALA A 120 6.21 -17.14 -5.92
CA ALA A 120 5.02 -16.32 -5.63
C ALA A 120 3.70 -17.09 -5.90
N LEU A 121 3.71 -18.00 -6.87
CA LEU A 121 2.57 -18.85 -7.23
C LEU A 121 2.51 -20.16 -6.44
N THR A 122 3.53 -20.50 -5.63
CA THR A 122 3.53 -21.72 -4.80
C THR A 122 2.50 -21.58 -3.68
N PRO A 123 1.46 -22.44 -3.62
CA PRO A 123 0.33 -22.25 -2.69
C PRO A 123 0.76 -22.25 -1.21
N THR A 124 1.77 -23.05 -0.86
CA THR A 124 2.29 -23.16 0.52
C THR A 124 3.01 -21.91 0.99
N LEU A 125 3.50 -21.04 0.08
CA LEU A 125 3.98 -19.71 0.44
C LEU A 125 2.84 -18.82 0.94
N GLY A 126 1.61 -18.99 0.42
CA GLY A 126 0.44 -18.22 0.81
C GLY A 126 0.60 -16.72 0.54
N SER A 127 1.13 -16.39 -0.63
CA SER A 127 1.20 -15.00 -1.12
C SER A 127 -0.21 -14.43 -1.30
N GLN A 128 -0.51 -13.31 -0.65
CA GLN A 128 -1.80 -12.63 -0.81
C GLN A 128 -1.92 -11.93 -2.17
N TYR A 129 -0.80 -11.69 -2.84
CA TYR A 129 -0.72 -11.07 -4.16
C TYR A 129 -0.44 -12.05 -5.31
N SER A 130 -0.58 -13.37 -5.08
CA SER A 130 -0.43 -14.37 -6.16
C SER A 130 -1.34 -14.08 -7.36
N GLU A 131 -2.52 -13.46 -7.12
CA GLU A 131 -3.46 -13.06 -8.18
C GLU A 131 -2.88 -12.08 -9.18
N MET A 132 -1.85 -11.30 -8.84
CA MET A 132 -1.16 -10.42 -9.77
C MET A 132 -0.56 -11.18 -10.95
N LEU A 133 -0.19 -12.44 -10.74
CA LEU A 133 0.38 -13.31 -11.77
C LEU A 133 -0.66 -14.21 -12.47
N PHE A 134 -1.94 -14.20 -12.05
CA PHE A 134 -2.98 -15.05 -12.66
C PHE A 134 -3.37 -14.66 -14.08
N TYR A 135 -2.88 -13.52 -14.56
CA TYR A 135 -3.00 -13.11 -15.95
C TYR A 135 -2.01 -13.87 -16.87
N VAL A 136 -0.94 -14.45 -16.32
CA VAL A 136 -0.01 -15.30 -17.04
C VAL A 136 -0.67 -16.66 -17.29
N LYS A 137 -0.50 -17.17 -18.51
CA LYS A 137 -1.07 -18.46 -18.95
C LYS A 137 -0.76 -19.57 -17.96
N ASN A 138 -1.78 -20.32 -17.60
CA ASN A 138 -1.73 -21.43 -16.64
C ASN A 138 -1.26 -21.09 -15.20
N ALA A 139 -0.95 -19.83 -14.88
CA ALA A 139 -0.48 -19.46 -13.55
C ALA A 139 -1.51 -19.78 -12.46
N LYS A 140 -2.81 -19.49 -12.71
CA LYS A 140 -3.87 -19.84 -11.77
C LYS A 140 -4.05 -21.35 -11.63
N LYS A 141 -3.93 -22.12 -12.72
CA LYS A 141 -4.01 -23.59 -12.66
C LYS A 141 -2.88 -24.20 -11.85
N PHE A 142 -1.67 -23.62 -11.94
CA PHE A 142 -0.54 -24.01 -11.11
C PHE A 142 -0.81 -23.69 -9.63
N TYR A 143 -1.29 -22.49 -9.33
CA TYR A 143 -1.65 -22.10 -7.97
C TYR A 143 -2.76 -22.97 -7.37
N ASP A 144 -3.77 -23.34 -8.16
CA ASP A 144 -4.88 -24.20 -7.71
C ASP A 144 -4.50 -25.69 -7.63
N GLY A 145 -3.30 -26.07 -8.07
CA GLY A 145 -2.82 -27.46 -8.09
C GLY A 145 -3.42 -28.32 -9.21
N GLU A 146 -4.04 -27.68 -10.22
CA GLU A 146 -4.56 -28.38 -11.41
C GLU A 146 -3.42 -28.87 -12.32
N ILE A 147 -2.29 -28.15 -12.34
CA ILE A 147 -1.03 -28.55 -12.96
C ILE A 147 0.09 -28.46 -11.90
N ASN A 148 1.08 -29.35 -12.02
CA ASN A 148 2.21 -29.42 -11.08
C ASN A 148 3.55 -29.04 -11.73
N ASP A 149 3.62 -29.03 -13.05
CA ASP A 149 4.83 -28.65 -13.78
C ASP A 149 4.80 -27.15 -14.10
N PHE A 150 5.68 -26.38 -13.45
CA PHE A 150 5.78 -24.95 -13.68
C PHE A 150 6.20 -24.58 -15.11
N SER A 151 6.83 -25.49 -15.85
CA SER A 151 7.20 -25.27 -17.25
C SER A 151 6.00 -25.09 -18.19
N GLU A 152 4.78 -25.47 -17.74
CA GLU A 152 3.53 -25.24 -18.46
C GLU A 152 2.98 -23.82 -18.25
N VAL A 153 3.52 -23.06 -17.26
CA VAL A 153 3.15 -21.66 -17.03
C VAL A 153 3.80 -20.79 -18.09
N GLY A 154 3.07 -19.78 -18.56
CA GLY A 154 3.46 -18.91 -19.68
C GLY A 154 4.59 -17.92 -19.38
N VAL A 155 5.61 -18.32 -18.62
CA VAL A 155 6.81 -17.51 -18.35
C VAL A 155 8.05 -18.33 -18.63
N LYS A 156 8.94 -17.83 -19.50
CA LYS A 156 10.14 -18.59 -19.95
C LYS A 156 11.32 -17.67 -20.20
N ALA A 157 12.48 -18.04 -19.71
CA ALA A 157 13.74 -17.48 -20.18
C ALA A 157 14.06 -18.09 -21.54
N ILE A 158 14.03 -17.29 -22.61
CA ILE A 158 14.32 -17.74 -23.99
C ILE A 158 15.76 -17.49 -24.40
N SER A 159 16.48 -16.66 -23.64
CA SER A 159 17.93 -16.47 -23.72
C SER A 159 18.45 -15.92 -22.38
N ASP A 160 19.75 -15.66 -22.25
CA ASP A 160 20.38 -15.01 -21.10
C ASP A 160 19.86 -13.59 -20.82
N TYR A 161 19.14 -12.99 -21.77
CA TYR A 161 18.69 -11.60 -21.74
C TYR A 161 17.23 -11.40 -22.13
N GLU A 162 16.50 -12.46 -22.43
CA GLU A 162 15.11 -12.33 -22.90
C GLU A 162 14.18 -13.21 -22.09
N LEU A 163 13.15 -12.58 -21.52
CA LEU A 163 12.03 -13.23 -20.85
C LEU A 163 10.80 -13.14 -21.73
N GLU A 164 10.23 -14.29 -22.07
CA GLU A 164 8.94 -14.37 -22.75
C GLU A 164 7.83 -14.61 -21.72
N VAL A 165 6.74 -13.83 -21.83
CA VAL A 165 5.55 -13.97 -20.99
C VAL A 165 4.32 -14.07 -21.86
N GLU A 166 3.68 -15.24 -21.86
CA GLU A 166 2.40 -15.49 -22.53
C GLU A 166 1.25 -15.30 -21.53
N LEU A 167 0.27 -14.48 -21.86
CA LEU A 167 -0.91 -14.22 -21.04
C LEU A 167 -2.07 -15.16 -21.43
N GLU A 168 -2.99 -15.40 -20.48
CA GLU A 168 -4.26 -16.09 -20.75
C GLU A 168 -5.11 -15.32 -21.76
N ASN A 169 -5.21 -14.01 -21.58
CA ASN A 169 -6.01 -13.11 -22.39
C ASN A 169 -5.25 -11.81 -22.65
N GLN A 170 -5.76 -10.99 -23.55
CA GLN A 170 -5.29 -9.62 -23.69
C GLN A 170 -5.53 -8.86 -22.36
N THR A 171 -4.46 -8.32 -21.77
CA THR A 171 -4.51 -7.64 -20.49
C THR A 171 -3.86 -6.27 -20.62
N PRO A 172 -4.64 -5.20 -20.92
CA PRO A 172 -4.08 -3.88 -21.25
C PRO A 172 -3.24 -3.25 -20.13
N PHE A 173 -3.50 -3.61 -18.88
CA PHE A 173 -2.80 -3.08 -17.69
C PHE A 173 -1.61 -3.96 -17.26
N PHE A 174 -1.27 -5.04 -17.97
CA PHE A 174 -0.26 -6.00 -17.54
C PHE A 174 1.11 -5.37 -17.27
N VAL A 175 1.60 -4.53 -18.18
CA VAL A 175 2.90 -3.86 -17.99
C VAL A 175 2.88 -2.95 -16.75
N GLY A 176 1.75 -2.25 -16.51
CA GLY A 176 1.55 -1.43 -15.31
C GLY A 176 1.63 -2.24 -14.01
N LEU A 177 1.04 -3.44 -14.02
CA LEU A 177 1.05 -4.37 -12.91
C LEU A 177 2.48 -4.84 -12.55
N LEU A 178 3.38 -4.97 -13.53
CA LEU A 178 4.77 -5.42 -13.32
C LEU A 178 5.64 -4.42 -12.53
N ALA A 179 5.16 -3.20 -12.31
CA ALA A 179 5.83 -2.24 -11.42
C ALA A 179 5.49 -2.49 -9.92
N HIS A 180 4.57 -3.40 -9.62
CA HIS A 180 4.25 -3.76 -8.25
C HIS A 180 5.23 -4.80 -7.70
N TYR A 181 5.68 -4.60 -6.45
CA TYR A 181 6.75 -5.42 -5.83
C TYR A 181 6.45 -6.93 -5.77
N SER A 182 5.19 -7.35 -5.74
CA SER A 182 4.83 -8.78 -5.71
C SER A 182 5.24 -9.56 -6.95
N THR A 183 5.57 -8.87 -8.05
CA THR A 183 6.06 -9.45 -9.31
C THR A 183 7.57 -9.36 -9.47
N TRP A 184 8.27 -8.74 -8.49
CA TRP A 184 9.71 -8.51 -8.60
C TRP A 184 10.51 -9.77 -8.26
N PRO A 185 11.75 -9.88 -8.77
CA PRO A 185 12.56 -11.06 -8.53
C PRO A 185 13.15 -11.05 -7.11
N VAL A 186 13.41 -12.23 -6.58
CA VAL A 186 14.17 -12.45 -5.36
C VAL A 186 15.38 -13.33 -5.65
N HIS A 187 16.49 -13.08 -4.97
CA HIS A 187 17.73 -13.81 -5.20
C HIS A 187 17.64 -15.26 -4.69
N LYS A 188 17.50 -16.21 -5.60
CA LYS A 188 17.26 -17.62 -5.33
C LYS A 188 18.20 -18.23 -4.30
N GLU A 189 19.51 -18.05 -4.51
CA GLU A 189 20.56 -18.62 -3.65
C GLU A 189 20.47 -18.07 -2.24
N THR A 190 20.11 -16.78 -2.10
CA THR A 190 19.92 -16.16 -0.77
C THR A 190 18.69 -16.74 -0.08
N VAL A 191 17.57 -16.89 -0.77
CA VAL A 191 16.35 -17.48 -0.19
C VAL A 191 16.65 -18.91 0.28
N LEU A 192 17.20 -19.75 -0.61
CA LEU A 192 17.49 -21.15 -0.34
C LEU A 192 18.57 -21.38 0.72
N LYS A 193 19.45 -20.43 0.97
CA LYS A 193 20.43 -20.48 2.06
C LYS A 193 19.78 -20.45 3.45
N PHE A 194 18.58 -19.87 3.58
CA PHE A 194 17.92 -19.65 4.87
C PHE A 194 16.64 -20.48 5.06
N GLY A 195 16.19 -21.19 4.05
CA GLY A 195 15.00 -22.04 4.09
C GLY A 195 14.65 -22.60 2.73
N GLU A 196 13.51 -23.29 2.65
CA GLU A 196 12.94 -23.74 1.40
C GLU A 196 12.31 -22.55 0.62
N MET A 197 11.93 -22.79 -0.64
CA MET A 197 11.32 -21.79 -1.52
C MET A 197 10.13 -21.08 -0.85
N ASP A 198 9.32 -21.80 -0.10
CA ASP A 198 8.09 -21.33 0.54
C ASP A 198 8.24 -21.02 2.05
N ASP A 199 9.49 -20.95 2.57
CA ASP A 199 9.74 -20.56 3.96
C ASP A 199 9.33 -19.09 4.19
N ARG A 200 8.39 -18.90 5.11
CA ARG A 200 7.85 -17.58 5.50
C ARG A 200 8.62 -16.89 6.63
N SER A 201 9.74 -17.48 7.10
CA SER A 201 10.50 -16.94 8.25
C SER A 201 11.17 -15.60 7.98
N MET A 202 11.28 -15.19 6.72
CA MET A 202 11.94 -13.95 6.27
C MET A 202 13.37 -13.76 6.82
N LYS A 203 14.09 -14.84 7.14
CA LYS A 203 15.47 -14.76 7.65
C LYS A 203 16.42 -14.16 6.60
N TRP A 204 16.16 -14.45 5.33
CA TRP A 204 16.95 -13.96 4.21
C TRP A 204 16.83 -12.44 4.00
N THR A 205 15.75 -11.79 4.51
CA THR A 205 15.53 -10.36 4.38
C THR A 205 16.17 -9.52 5.50
N ARG A 206 16.94 -10.13 6.40
CA ARG A 206 17.58 -9.44 7.52
C ARG A 206 18.86 -8.71 7.07
N PRO A 207 19.27 -7.63 7.79
CA PRO A 207 20.54 -6.97 7.52
C PRO A 207 21.71 -7.97 7.48
N GLY A 208 22.58 -7.81 6.48
CA GLY A 208 23.70 -8.72 6.22
C GLY A 208 23.34 -10.00 5.43
N ASN A 209 22.05 -10.32 5.30
CA ASN A 209 21.59 -11.45 4.48
C ASN A 209 20.90 -10.99 3.18
N HIS A 210 20.19 -9.86 3.25
CA HIS A 210 19.33 -9.38 2.17
C HIS A 210 20.13 -9.03 0.91
N VAL A 211 19.76 -9.66 -0.20
CA VAL A 211 20.26 -9.40 -1.54
C VAL A 211 19.09 -9.04 -2.42
N CYS A 212 19.12 -7.84 -3.01
CA CYS A 212 18.14 -7.39 -3.98
C CYS A 212 18.79 -6.54 -5.06
N ASN A 213 18.05 -6.09 -6.06
CA ASN A 213 18.58 -5.53 -7.30
C ASN A 213 18.25 -4.04 -7.53
N GLY A 214 17.75 -3.36 -6.49
CA GLY A 214 17.34 -1.95 -6.59
C GLY A 214 18.49 -0.94 -6.37
N PRO A 215 18.15 0.36 -6.41
CA PRO A 215 19.12 1.46 -6.27
C PRO A 215 19.78 1.54 -4.90
N MET A 216 19.16 0.99 -3.86
CA MET A 216 19.65 0.94 -2.50
C MET A 216 19.78 -0.52 -2.03
N LYS A 217 20.55 -0.76 -0.96
CA LYS A 217 20.66 -2.06 -0.28
C LYS A 217 20.45 -1.89 1.21
N LEU A 218 19.88 -2.91 1.88
CA LEU A 218 19.61 -2.86 3.31
C LEU A 218 20.90 -2.86 4.12
N LYS A 219 21.11 -1.80 4.91
CA LYS A 219 22.29 -1.63 5.78
C LYS A 219 22.03 -2.08 7.22
N SER A 220 20.97 -1.56 7.83
CA SER A 220 20.61 -1.88 9.21
C SER A 220 19.12 -1.78 9.47
N TRP A 221 18.66 -2.48 10.51
CA TRP A 221 17.28 -2.49 10.95
C TRP A 221 17.22 -2.57 12.48
N GLU A 222 16.94 -1.43 13.12
CA GLU A 222 16.67 -1.33 14.55
C GLU A 222 15.16 -1.26 14.77
N LEU A 223 14.58 -2.34 15.33
CA LEU A 223 13.12 -2.47 15.51
C LEU A 223 12.51 -1.27 16.24
N ASN A 224 11.39 -0.77 15.72
CA ASN A 224 10.65 0.40 16.23
C ASN A 224 11.49 1.69 16.35
N LYS A 225 12.64 1.75 15.70
CA LYS A 225 13.52 2.91 15.77
C LYS A 225 13.89 3.43 14.38
N LYS A 226 14.55 2.61 13.56
CA LYS A 226 15.08 3.07 12.28
C LYS A 226 15.48 1.91 11.37
N ILE A 227 15.15 2.03 10.09
CA ILE A 227 15.66 1.18 9.03
C ILE A 227 16.54 2.05 8.13
N VAL A 228 17.75 1.59 7.84
CA VAL A 228 18.71 2.30 6.99
C VAL A 228 18.99 1.48 5.75
N VAL A 229 18.85 2.12 4.61
CA VAL A 229 19.32 1.60 3.33
C VAL A 229 20.42 2.51 2.81
N GLU A 230 21.42 1.95 2.13
CA GLU A 230 22.55 2.68 1.53
C GLU A 230 22.62 2.45 0.02
N LYS A 231 23.27 3.35 -0.70
CA LYS A 231 23.45 3.23 -2.16
C LYS A 231 24.02 1.88 -2.55
N ASN A 232 23.39 1.26 -3.56
CA ASN A 232 23.85 0.02 -4.15
C ASN A 232 24.79 0.34 -5.32
N GLU A 233 26.07 0.08 -5.15
CA GLU A 233 27.10 0.33 -6.16
C GLU A 233 27.01 -0.59 -7.39
N PHE A 234 26.31 -1.71 -7.27
CA PHE A 234 26.09 -2.66 -8.35
C PHE A 234 24.81 -2.39 -9.15
N TYR A 235 23.99 -1.40 -8.72
CA TYR A 235 22.77 -1.07 -9.44
C TYR A 235 23.07 -0.58 -10.86
N TRP A 236 22.38 -1.07 -11.86
CA TRP A 236 22.66 -0.79 -13.26
C TRP A 236 22.62 0.70 -13.65
N ASP A 237 21.85 1.52 -12.92
CA ASP A 237 21.73 2.97 -13.10
C ASP A 237 22.30 3.73 -11.87
N ALA A 238 23.33 3.20 -11.23
CA ALA A 238 23.92 3.75 -10.00
C ALA A 238 24.41 5.19 -10.15
N ASP A 239 24.85 5.60 -11.35
CA ASP A 239 25.32 6.96 -11.61
C ASP A 239 24.19 8.00 -11.47
N ARG A 240 22.93 7.61 -11.68
CA ARG A 240 21.78 8.47 -11.45
C ARG A 240 21.41 8.61 -9.98
N VAL A 241 21.71 7.64 -9.15
CA VAL A 241 21.39 7.64 -7.72
C VAL A 241 22.29 8.63 -7.00
N LYS A 242 21.71 9.74 -6.53
CA LYS A 242 22.43 10.79 -5.80
C LYS A 242 22.43 10.57 -4.28
N LEU A 243 21.38 9.97 -3.74
CA LEU A 243 21.29 9.66 -2.31
C LEU A 243 22.34 8.60 -1.91
N ASN A 244 23.04 8.84 -0.80
CA ASN A 244 23.94 7.87 -0.19
C ASN A 244 23.21 6.93 0.78
N GLU A 245 22.22 7.46 1.53
CA GLU A 245 21.42 6.69 2.46
C GLU A 245 19.97 7.20 2.50
N ILE A 246 19.04 6.30 2.86
CA ILE A 246 17.68 6.66 3.29
C ILE A 246 17.46 6.05 4.67
N HIS A 247 17.03 6.89 5.61
CA HIS A 247 16.66 6.50 6.96
C HIS A 247 15.16 6.53 7.10
N TYR A 248 14.51 5.36 7.22
CA TYR A 248 13.08 5.22 7.44
C TYR A 248 12.79 5.14 8.95
N TYR A 249 11.84 5.96 9.41
CA TYR A 249 11.45 6.03 10.82
C TYR A 249 10.01 5.54 10.99
N PRO A 250 9.76 4.43 11.70
CA PRO A 250 8.41 3.92 11.96
C PRO A 250 7.74 4.72 13.09
N ILE A 251 7.13 5.84 12.75
CA ILE A 251 6.51 6.78 13.71
C ILE A 251 4.99 6.72 13.57
N GLN A 252 4.32 5.99 14.48
CA GLN A 252 2.86 5.85 14.46
C GLN A 252 2.10 7.09 14.94
N ASN A 253 2.74 7.92 15.80
CA ASN A 253 2.11 9.11 16.35
C ASN A 253 2.37 10.31 15.44
N GLU A 254 1.32 10.75 14.73
CA GLU A 254 1.36 11.86 13.76
C GLU A 254 1.86 13.17 14.38
N SER A 255 1.46 13.48 15.61
CA SER A 255 1.89 14.68 16.33
C SER A 255 3.39 14.64 16.70
N THR A 256 3.93 13.45 16.95
CA THR A 256 5.37 13.25 17.17
C THR A 256 6.14 13.43 15.87
N GLU A 257 5.65 12.85 14.78
CA GLU A 257 6.25 12.98 13.45
C GLU A 257 6.31 14.45 13.00
N ASP A 258 5.21 15.21 13.16
CA ASP A 258 5.17 16.65 12.89
C ASP A 258 6.17 17.44 13.75
N ARG A 259 6.33 17.11 15.04
CA ARG A 259 7.35 17.76 15.89
C ARG A 259 8.76 17.47 15.40
N MET A 260 9.05 16.23 15.01
CA MET A 260 10.35 15.83 14.46
C MET A 260 10.65 16.57 13.15
N PHE A 261 9.66 16.69 12.26
CA PHE A 261 9.81 17.47 11.03
C PHE A 261 10.14 18.94 11.33
N ARG A 262 9.38 19.59 12.20
CA ARG A 262 9.61 21.00 12.58
C ARG A 262 10.92 21.22 13.34
N ALA A 263 11.45 20.20 13.98
CA ALA A 263 12.76 20.22 14.63
C ALA A 263 13.93 19.94 13.67
N GLY A 264 13.68 19.74 12.36
CA GLY A 264 14.72 19.42 11.38
C GLY A 264 15.25 17.99 11.50
N ALA A 265 14.47 17.07 12.06
CA ALA A 265 14.85 15.66 12.18
C ALA A 265 14.39 14.81 10.99
N LEU A 266 13.41 15.28 10.21
CA LEU A 266 12.85 14.60 9.05
C LEU A 266 12.83 15.51 7.83
N HIS A 267 13.12 14.95 6.66
CA HIS A 267 12.92 15.61 5.36
C HIS A 267 11.51 15.42 4.85
N VAL A 268 10.90 14.26 5.11
CA VAL A 268 9.56 13.89 4.64
C VAL A 268 8.80 13.22 5.79
N THR A 269 7.55 13.60 6.01
CA THR A 269 6.64 12.89 6.93
C THR A 269 5.77 11.91 6.17
N ASN A 270 5.27 10.88 6.86
CA ASN A 270 4.28 9.97 6.28
C ASN A 270 2.92 10.66 6.11
N VAL A 271 2.48 11.43 7.13
CA VAL A 271 1.20 12.14 7.13
C VAL A 271 1.30 13.48 7.87
N VAL A 272 0.25 14.30 7.75
CA VAL A 272 0.06 15.51 8.57
C VAL A 272 -1.06 15.26 9.58
N PRO A 273 -0.88 15.65 10.87
CA PRO A 273 -1.95 15.56 11.85
C PRO A 273 -3.22 16.29 11.41
N GLN A 274 -4.36 15.63 11.48
CA GLN A 274 -5.63 16.13 10.98
C GLN A 274 -6.02 17.51 11.55
N GLU A 275 -5.72 17.77 12.83
CA GLU A 275 -6.00 19.05 13.47
C GLU A 275 -5.10 20.18 12.98
N LYS A 276 -3.92 19.88 12.44
CA LYS A 276 -2.96 20.88 11.94
C LYS A 276 -3.11 21.19 10.47
N CYS A 277 -3.64 20.25 9.68
CA CYS A 277 -3.77 20.44 8.25
C CYS A 277 -4.55 21.72 7.87
N PRO A 278 -5.72 22.07 8.47
CA PRO A 278 -6.41 23.33 8.18
C PRO A 278 -5.54 24.56 8.45
N VAL A 279 -4.79 24.56 9.55
CA VAL A 279 -3.90 25.67 9.92
C VAL A 279 -2.75 25.81 8.90
N TYR A 280 -2.19 24.70 8.45
CA TYR A 280 -1.14 24.72 7.44
C TYR A 280 -1.65 25.18 6.07
N LEU A 281 -2.88 24.82 5.71
CA LEU A 281 -3.55 25.31 4.49
C LEU A 281 -3.81 26.83 4.57
N GLU A 282 -4.38 27.30 5.68
CA GLU A 282 -4.68 28.74 5.90
C GLU A 282 -3.41 29.58 5.85
N ASN A 283 -2.33 29.11 6.49
CA ASN A 283 -1.05 29.80 6.52
C ASN A 283 -0.19 29.58 5.25
N LYS A 284 -0.70 28.81 4.26
CA LYS A 284 0.04 28.46 3.03
C LYS A 284 1.42 27.91 3.35
N ASN A 285 1.51 26.97 4.30
CA ASN A 285 2.77 26.38 4.72
C ASN A 285 3.50 25.76 3.51
N PRO A 286 4.71 26.24 3.14
CA PRO A 286 5.39 25.80 1.94
C PRO A 286 5.83 24.34 1.98
N SER A 287 5.92 23.76 3.16
CA SER A 287 6.26 22.33 3.34
C SER A 287 5.05 21.41 3.21
N LEU A 288 3.82 21.91 3.32
CA LEU A 288 2.62 21.08 3.15
C LEU A 288 2.44 20.70 1.69
N ARG A 289 2.30 19.41 1.43
CA ARG A 289 1.88 18.85 0.14
C ARG A 289 0.57 18.09 0.30
N ILE A 290 -0.31 18.22 -0.69
CA ILE A 290 -1.53 17.42 -0.84
C ILE A 290 -1.55 16.95 -2.28
N ASP A 291 -1.07 15.73 -2.49
CA ASP A 291 -0.92 15.11 -3.80
C ASP A 291 -2.11 14.17 -4.11
N PRO A 292 -2.44 13.93 -5.37
CA PRO A 292 -3.40 12.88 -5.75
C PRO A 292 -2.95 11.53 -5.21
N TYR A 293 -3.93 10.71 -4.75
CA TYR A 293 -3.63 9.38 -4.25
C TYR A 293 -4.77 8.43 -4.61
N MET A 294 -4.50 7.44 -5.44
CA MET A 294 -5.50 6.52 -5.97
C MET A 294 -5.84 5.46 -4.93
N GLY A 295 -6.73 5.81 -4.01
CA GLY A 295 -7.12 4.90 -2.95
C GLY A 295 -8.43 5.26 -2.28
N THR A 296 -9.01 4.29 -1.60
CA THR A 296 -10.24 4.42 -0.83
C THR A 296 -10.03 3.97 0.61
N TYR A 297 -10.40 4.85 1.54
CA TYR A 297 -10.55 4.51 2.94
C TYR A 297 -11.92 3.90 3.16
N TYR A 298 -11.98 2.72 3.74
CA TYR A 298 -13.22 1.99 3.94
C TYR A 298 -13.18 1.14 5.21
N TYR A 299 -14.32 0.54 5.55
CA TYR A 299 -14.39 -0.47 6.58
C TYR A 299 -14.75 -1.82 5.96
N ARG A 300 -14.00 -2.86 6.30
CA ARG A 300 -14.35 -4.25 6.00
C ARG A 300 -15.42 -4.73 6.96
N VAL A 301 -16.40 -5.47 6.46
CA VAL A 301 -17.42 -6.13 7.26
C VAL A 301 -17.18 -7.62 7.18
N ASN A 302 -17.03 -8.28 8.31
CA ASN A 302 -16.94 -9.74 8.36
C ASN A 302 -18.33 -10.35 8.10
N THR A 303 -18.56 -10.74 6.85
CA THR A 303 -19.86 -11.25 6.39
C THR A 303 -20.16 -12.66 6.88
N THR A 304 -19.20 -13.36 7.50
CA THR A 304 -19.38 -14.72 8.03
C THR A 304 -20.10 -14.73 9.38
N LEU A 305 -20.19 -13.56 10.04
CA LEU A 305 -20.86 -13.45 11.34
C LEU A 305 -22.37 -13.34 11.18
N PRO A 306 -23.19 -14.06 11.97
CA PRO A 306 -24.63 -14.14 11.79
C PRO A 306 -25.34 -12.77 11.69
N HIS A 307 -24.99 -11.81 12.55
CA HIS A 307 -25.60 -10.47 12.59
C HIS A 307 -25.06 -9.53 11.49
N LEU A 308 -24.02 -9.89 10.78
CA LEU A 308 -23.44 -9.14 9.65
C LEU A 308 -23.57 -9.88 8.30
N SER A 309 -24.16 -11.09 8.30
CA SER A 309 -24.36 -11.88 7.08
C SER A 309 -25.49 -11.33 6.19
N ASP A 310 -26.47 -10.64 6.78
CA ASP A 310 -27.56 -10.01 6.04
C ASP A 310 -27.10 -8.70 5.39
N SER A 311 -27.22 -8.60 4.06
CA SER A 311 -26.82 -7.40 3.31
C SER A 311 -27.63 -6.16 3.69
N ARG A 312 -28.89 -6.31 4.16
CA ARG A 312 -29.72 -5.20 4.65
C ARG A 312 -29.08 -4.54 5.87
N VAL A 313 -28.53 -5.33 6.80
CA VAL A 313 -27.80 -4.83 7.97
C VAL A 313 -26.56 -4.06 7.52
N ARG A 314 -25.74 -4.63 6.64
CA ARG A 314 -24.52 -3.99 6.15
C ARG A 314 -24.83 -2.67 5.42
N LYS A 315 -25.89 -2.66 4.62
CA LYS A 315 -26.37 -1.47 3.91
C LYS A 315 -26.88 -0.40 4.88
N ALA A 316 -27.59 -0.81 5.93
CA ALA A 316 -28.06 0.09 6.99
C ALA A 316 -26.87 0.74 7.74
N LEU A 317 -25.85 -0.03 8.10
CA LEU A 317 -24.62 0.49 8.69
C LEU A 317 -23.95 1.53 7.77
N ALA A 318 -23.85 1.26 6.48
CA ALA A 318 -23.27 2.17 5.50
C ALA A 318 -24.08 3.46 5.32
N MET A 319 -25.42 3.35 5.24
CA MET A 319 -26.33 4.50 5.11
C MET A 319 -26.46 5.31 6.39
N GLY A 320 -26.12 4.74 7.56
CA GLY A 320 -26.05 5.44 8.83
C GLY A 320 -24.85 6.36 9.01
N ILE A 321 -23.86 6.35 8.07
CA ILE A 321 -22.62 7.13 8.14
C ILE A 321 -22.71 8.39 7.28
N ASN A 322 -22.59 9.57 7.92
CA ASN A 322 -22.46 10.85 7.24
C ASN A 322 -21.01 11.10 6.81
N ARG A 323 -20.65 10.64 5.61
CA ARG A 323 -19.29 10.75 5.03
C ARG A 323 -18.84 12.20 4.87
N LYS A 324 -19.78 13.08 4.49
CA LYS A 324 -19.49 14.51 4.36
C LYS A 324 -19.03 15.11 5.68
N LEU A 325 -19.71 14.76 6.78
CA LEU A 325 -19.31 15.23 8.11
C LEU A 325 -17.92 14.71 8.50
N ILE A 326 -17.59 13.45 8.17
CA ILE A 326 -16.24 12.89 8.43
C ILE A 326 -15.19 13.69 7.66
N VAL A 327 -15.38 13.91 6.36
CA VAL A 327 -14.42 14.64 5.51
C VAL A 327 -14.26 16.09 5.96
N GLU A 328 -15.37 16.81 6.24
CA GLU A 328 -15.34 18.24 6.56
C GLU A 328 -14.95 18.54 8.01
N LYS A 329 -15.24 17.65 8.96
CA LYS A 329 -15.08 17.93 10.40
C LYS A 329 -14.04 17.07 11.09
N VAL A 330 -13.72 15.89 10.54
CA VAL A 330 -12.72 14.97 11.12
C VAL A 330 -11.43 15.01 10.30
N SER A 331 -11.45 14.61 9.03
CA SER A 331 -10.23 14.51 8.20
C SER A 331 -9.65 15.88 7.81
N LYS A 332 -10.45 16.78 7.25
CA LYS A 332 -10.16 18.21 6.99
C LYS A 332 -8.93 18.52 6.11
N CYS A 333 -8.41 17.58 5.35
CA CYS A 333 -7.14 17.71 4.65
C CYS A 333 -7.22 17.34 3.15
N GLY A 334 -8.33 17.67 2.49
CA GLY A 334 -8.47 17.51 1.04
C GLY A 334 -9.10 16.19 0.60
N GLN A 335 -9.38 15.25 1.51
CA GLN A 335 -10.08 14.01 1.21
C GLN A 335 -11.45 14.31 0.58
N LYS A 336 -11.93 13.40 -0.28
CA LYS A 336 -13.26 13.50 -0.90
C LYS A 336 -14.13 12.35 -0.42
N THR A 337 -15.43 12.59 -0.20
CA THR A 337 -16.38 11.53 0.15
C THR A 337 -16.34 10.41 -0.88
N ALA A 338 -16.28 9.15 -0.43
CA ALA A 338 -16.40 7.97 -1.29
C ALA A 338 -17.77 7.33 -1.11
N TYR A 339 -18.47 7.14 -2.22
CA TYR A 339 -19.76 6.47 -2.29
C TYR A 339 -19.67 5.14 -3.05
N SER A 340 -18.55 4.89 -3.71
CA SER A 340 -18.13 3.67 -4.42
C SER A 340 -16.80 3.19 -3.88
N PHE A 341 -16.38 2.00 -4.25
CA PHE A 341 -15.08 1.47 -3.83
C PHE A 341 -13.93 1.97 -4.71
N THR A 342 -14.13 1.92 -6.03
CA THR A 342 -13.16 2.47 -6.98
C THR A 342 -13.22 4.01 -6.97
N PRO A 343 -12.10 4.72 -6.76
CA PRO A 343 -12.07 6.19 -6.86
C PRO A 343 -12.53 6.67 -8.24
N PRO A 344 -13.48 7.61 -8.33
CA PRO A 344 -13.91 8.17 -9.61
C PRO A 344 -12.74 8.81 -10.37
N GLY A 345 -12.64 8.52 -11.67
CA GLY A 345 -11.58 9.02 -12.56
C GLY A 345 -10.37 8.12 -12.66
N THR A 346 -10.35 6.97 -11.97
CA THR A 346 -9.31 5.94 -12.15
C THR A 346 -9.27 5.49 -13.60
N SER A 347 -8.23 5.90 -14.35
CA SER A 347 -8.12 5.63 -15.80
C SER A 347 -9.39 5.94 -16.60
N GLU A 348 -10.08 7.06 -16.27
CA GLU A 348 -11.37 7.47 -16.89
C GLU A 348 -12.57 6.59 -16.53
N TYR A 349 -12.44 5.72 -15.53
CA TYR A 349 -13.55 4.96 -14.97
C TYR A 349 -14.30 5.80 -13.94
N TYR A 350 -15.63 5.84 -14.08
CA TYR A 350 -16.53 6.60 -13.18
C TYR A 350 -17.64 5.66 -12.73
N PRO A 351 -17.57 5.12 -11.50
CA PRO A 351 -18.65 4.31 -10.94
C PRO A 351 -19.98 5.08 -10.94
N ASP A 352 -21.06 4.44 -11.34
CA ASP A 352 -22.41 5.01 -11.38
C ASP A 352 -23.29 4.56 -10.20
N THR A 353 -22.70 3.82 -9.26
CA THR A 353 -23.38 3.34 -8.05
C THR A 353 -22.92 4.12 -6.83
N VAL A 354 -23.86 4.40 -5.93
CA VAL A 354 -23.61 5.20 -4.73
C VAL A 354 -24.34 4.62 -3.51
N VAL A 355 -23.72 4.74 -2.33
CA VAL A 355 -24.38 4.53 -1.05
C VAL A 355 -24.46 5.87 -0.31
N GLU A 356 -25.64 6.47 -0.32
CA GLU A 356 -25.87 7.78 0.29
C GLU A 356 -26.15 7.67 1.80
N PHE A 357 -25.89 8.78 2.51
CA PHE A 357 -26.33 8.94 3.89
C PHE A 357 -27.85 9.09 3.95
N ASN A 358 -28.53 8.12 4.54
CA ASN A 358 -29.99 8.12 4.72
C ASN A 358 -30.35 7.32 5.98
N PRO A 359 -30.34 7.94 7.17
CA PRO A 359 -30.61 7.25 8.42
C PRO A 359 -32.02 6.70 8.53
N GLU A 360 -33.02 7.32 7.88
CA GLU A 360 -34.39 6.80 7.90
C GLU A 360 -34.47 5.47 7.13
N LYS A 361 -33.91 5.43 5.92
CA LYS A 361 -33.86 4.18 5.16
C LYS A 361 -33.00 3.12 5.85
N ALA A 362 -31.95 3.51 6.53
CA ALA A 362 -31.11 2.60 7.32
C ALA A 362 -31.90 1.94 8.46
N LYS A 363 -32.75 2.69 9.18
CA LYS A 363 -33.65 2.14 10.21
C LYS A 363 -34.69 1.17 9.64
N GLU A 364 -35.26 1.50 8.47
CA GLU A 364 -36.19 0.58 7.78
C GLU A 364 -35.50 -0.76 7.49
N LEU A 365 -34.29 -0.73 6.90
CA LEU A 365 -33.52 -1.94 6.59
C LEU A 365 -33.17 -2.76 7.84
N LEU A 366 -32.79 -2.10 8.95
CA LEU A 366 -32.57 -2.79 10.23
C LEU A 366 -33.84 -3.43 10.78
N THR A 367 -34.95 -2.73 10.70
CA THR A 367 -36.25 -3.26 11.12
C THR A 367 -36.65 -4.49 10.30
N GLU A 368 -36.51 -4.44 8.96
CA GLU A 368 -36.71 -5.56 8.06
C GLU A 368 -35.80 -6.76 8.35
N ALA A 369 -34.57 -6.48 8.86
CA ALA A 369 -33.60 -7.48 9.28
C ALA A 369 -33.88 -8.03 10.71
N GLY A 370 -34.89 -7.52 11.41
CA GLY A 370 -35.28 -8.00 12.75
C GLY A 370 -34.76 -7.17 13.92
N TYR A 371 -34.19 -5.96 13.68
CA TYR A 371 -33.61 -5.10 14.70
C TYR A 371 -34.26 -3.70 14.69
N PRO A 372 -35.54 -3.56 15.02
CA PRO A 372 -36.23 -2.26 15.03
C PRO A 372 -35.54 -1.31 16.02
N ASP A 373 -35.18 -0.10 15.59
CA ASP A 373 -34.45 0.91 16.37
C ASP A 373 -33.12 0.41 17.00
N GLY A 374 -32.56 -0.68 16.45
CA GLY A 374 -31.34 -1.33 16.95
C GLY A 374 -31.58 -2.30 18.12
N ASP A 375 -32.85 -2.52 18.51
CA ASP A 375 -33.17 -3.42 19.62
C ASP A 375 -32.71 -4.85 19.32
N GLY A 376 -31.99 -5.45 20.27
CA GLY A 376 -31.46 -6.81 20.14
C GLY A 376 -30.23 -6.93 19.24
N PHE A 377 -29.77 -5.82 18.63
CA PHE A 377 -28.53 -5.85 17.84
C PHE A 377 -27.30 -5.97 18.76
N PRO A 378 -26.38 -6.92 18.51
CA PRO A 378 -25.21 -7.09 19.37
C PRO A 378 -24.27 -5.87 19.28
N THR A 379 -23.51 -5.61 20.34
CA THR A 379 -22.43 -4.61 20.30
C THR A 379 -21.41 -4.97 19.24
N ILE A 380 -21.06 -4.02 18.36
CA ILE A 380 -20.07 -4.17 17.30
C ILE A 380 -18.70 -3.70 17.82
N GLU A 381 -17.66 -4.47 17.54
CA GLU A 381 -16.26 -4.01 17.66
C GLU A 381 -15.79 -3.43 16.31
N ILE A 382 -15.24 -2.20 16.34
CA ILE A 382 -14.46 -1.63 15.23
C ILE A 382 -12.97 -1.78 15.52
N LEU A 383 -12.30 -2.62 14.73
CA LEU A 383 -10.85 -2.81 14.76
C LEU A 383 -10.15 -1.78 13.87
N PHE A 384 -9.04 -1.20 14.34
CA PHE A 384 -8.13 -0.36 13.52
C PHE A 384 -6.68 -0.48 13.99
N ASN A 385 -5.72 -0.24 13.08
CA ASN A 385 -4.32 -0.12 13.45
C ASN A 385 -4.05 1.21 14.14
N THR A 386 -3.13 1.21 15.12
CA THR A 386 -2.84 2.37 15.96
C THR A 386 -2.41 3.58 15.13
N GLN A 387 -3.27 4.57 15.04
CA GLN A 387 -3.07 5.88 14.42
C GLN A 387 -4.14 6.86 14.92
N GLU A 388 -3.79 8.12 15.19
CA GLU A 388 -4.73 9.11 15.75
C GLU A 388 -5.90 9.40 14.82
N GLY A 389 -5.64 9.51 13.51
CA GLY A 389 -6.66 9.74 12.49
C GLY A 389 -7.71 8.63 12.43
N HIS A 390 -7.28 7.36 12.52
CA HIS A 390 -8.19 6.21 12.51
C HIS A 390 -9.09 6.19 13.73
N ARG A 391 -8.54 6.50 14.91
CA ARG A 391 -9.32 6.60 16.16
C ARG A 391 -10.44 7.64 16.03
N LYS A 392 -10.13 8.86 15.59
CA LYS A 392 -11.11 9.94 15.45
C LYS A 392 -12.25 9.59 14.48
N ILE A 393 -11.93 8.88 13.39
CA ILE A 393 -12.95 8.42 12.43
C ILE A 393 -13.80 7.32 13.06
N ALA A 394 -13.21 6.35 13.75
CA ALA A 394 -13.94 5.29 14.44
C ALA A 394 -14.87 5.85 15.54
N GLU A 395 -14.43 6.81 16.33
CA GLU A 395 -15.24 7.54 17.34
C GLU A 395 -16.42 8.29 16.68
N ALA A 396 -16.19 8.93 15.53
CA ALA A 396 -17.26 9.61 14.79
C ALA A 396 -18.31 8.61 14.28
N ILE A 397 -17.89 7.46 13.73
CA ILE A 397 -18.79 6.39 13.26
C ILE A 397 -19.53 5.75 14.43
N GLN A 398 -18.86 5.46 15.54
CA GLN A 398 -19.49 4.98 16.78
C GLN A 398 -20.65 5.89 17.21
N GLN A 399 -20.42 7.20 17.23
CA GLN A 399 -21.44 8.17 17.58
C GLN A 399 -22.57 8.24 16.54
N MET A 400 -22.26 8.17 15.24
CA MET A 400 -23.25 8.15 14.19
C MET A 400 -24.16 6.92 14.27
N TRP A 401 -23.61 5.73 14.45
CA TRP A 401 -24.41 4.50 14.58
C TRP A 401 -25.25 4.50 15.85
N LYS A 402 -24.71 5.05 16.96
CA LYS A 402 -25.50 5.21 18.20
C LYS A 402 -26.71 6.13 18.00
N VAL A 403 -26.52 7.29 17.36
CA VAL A 403 -27.59 8.29 17.18
C VAL A 403 -28.56 7.89 16.08
N ASN A 404 -28.05 7.41 14.94
CA ASN A 404 -28.85 7.15 13.75
C ASN A 404 -29.52 5.77 13.77
N LEU A 405 -28.92 4.77 14.44
CA LEU A 405 -29.34 3.38 14.34
C LEU A 405 -29.61 2.72 15.71
N GLY A 406 -29.31 3.37 16.83
CA GLY A 406 -29.44 2.77 18.16
C GLY A 406 -28.36 1.71 18.49
N ILE A 407 -27.37 1.49 17.61
CA ILE A 407 -26.38 0.43 17.74
C ILE A 407 -25.24 0.86 18.69
N ASN A 408 -24.86 -0.04 19.59
CA ASN A 408 -23.68 0.14 20.45
C ASN A 408 -22.42 -0.34 19.75
N VAL A 409 -21.33 0.44 19.89
CA VAL A 409 -20.05 0.15 19.25
C VAL A 409 -18.92 0.30 20.26
N GLU A 410 -18.00 -0.64 20.26
CA GLU A 410 -16.71 -0.57 20.93
C GLU A 410 -15.61 -0.35 19.89
N ILE A 411 -14.56 0.38 20.23
CA ILE A 411 -13.42 0.63 19.34
C ILE A 411 -12.17 -0.02 19.91
N TYR A 412 -11.43 -0.74 19.08
CA TYR A 412 -10.24 -1.47 19.48
C TYR A 412 -9.09 -1.21 18.52
N ASN A 413 -7.94 -0.79 19.06
CA ASN A 413 -6.73 -0.58 18.26
C ASN A 413 -5.62 -1.56 18.64
N THR A 414 -4.80 -1.90 17.66
CA THR A 414 -3.62 -2.73 17.83
C THR A 414 -2.49 -2.27 16.92
N ASP A 415 -1.27 -2.78 17.13
CA ASP A 415 -0.15 -2.52 16.23
C ASP A 415 -0.38 -3.10 14.83
N TRP A 416 0.39 -2.60 13.85
CA TRP A 416 0.21 -2.92 12.44
C TRP A 416 0.25 -4.43 12.15
N LYS A 417 1.23 -5.14 12.71
CA LYS A 417 1.42 -6.57 12.45
C LYS A 417 0.27 -7.43 13.00
N VAL A 418 -0.16 -7.15 14.23
CA VAL A 418 -1.30 -7.85 14.85
C VAL A 418 -2.60 -7.51 14.12
N TYR A 419 -2.77 -6.24 13.73
CA TYR A 419 -3.93 -5.80 12.94
C TYR A 419 -4.06 -6.59 11.62
N LEU A 420 -2.98 -6.73 10.85
CA LEU A 420 -2.99 -7.51 9.61
C LEU A 420 -3.32 -8.98 9.88
N SER A 421 -2.70 -9.60 10.89
CA SER A 421 -2.97 -10.99 11.26
C SER A 421 -4.44 -11.22 11.65
N ARG A 422 -5.07 -10.26 12.36
CA ARG A 422 -6.50 -10.35 12.70
C ARG A 422 -7.38 -10.27 11.44
N GLN A 423 -7.04 -9.43 10.48
CA GLN A 423 -7.76 -9.36 9.21
C GLN A 423 -7.64 -10.65 8.40
N ASP A 424 -6.44 -11.21 8.29
CA ASP A 424 -6.16 -12.46 7.56
C ASP A 424 -6.97 -13.64 8.12
N ASN A 425 -7.18 -13.66 9.43
CA ASN A 425 -7.90 -14.73 10.13
C ASN A 425 -9.39 -14.45 10.32
N LEU A 426 -9.93 -13.34 9.78
CA LEU A 426 -11.31 -12.87 10.02
C LEU A 426 -11.63 -12.71 11.53
N ASP A 427 -10.62 -12.40 12.36
CA ASP A 427 -10.77 -12.16 13.79
C ASP A 427 -11.16 -10.70 14.08
N TYR A 428 -12.28 -10.29 13.52
CA TYR A 428 -12.87 -8.95 13.70
C TYR A 428 -14.35 -8.98 13.29
N GLN A 429 -15.11 -7.96 13.69
CA GLN A 429 -16.49 -7.76 13.23
C GLN A 429 -16.53 -6.71 12.12
N ILE A 430 -16.07 -5.50 12.42
CA ILE A 430 -15.82 -4.42 11.47
C ILE A 430 -14.35 -4.03 11.58
N SER A 431 -13.64 -3.94 10.48
CA SER A 431 -12.24 -3.53 10.49
C SER A 431 -12.00 -2.33 9.58
N ARG A 432 -11.33 -1.31 10.10
CA ARG A 432 -10.81 -0.23 9.26
C ARG A 432 -9.94 -0.83 8.16
N ALA A 433 -10.02 -0.28 6.97
CA ALA A 433 -9.14 -0.65 5.86
C ALA A 433 -8.83 0.55 4.97
N GLY A 434 -7.86 0.39 4.11
CA GLY A 434 -7.58 1.26 2.99
C GLY A 434 -7.05 0.41 1.85
N TRP A 435 -7.48 0.71 0.63
CA TRP A 435 -6.87 0.14 -0.55
C TRP A 435 -6.28 1.26 -1.39
N ILE A 436 -5.01 1.16 -1.66
CA ILE A 436 -4.30 2.01 -2.60
C ILE A 436 -4.11 1.15 -3.86
N GLY A 437 -4.45 1.70 -5.02
CA GLY A 437 -4.31 0.96 -6.27
C GLY A 437 -2.85 0.59 -6.55
N ASP A 438 -2.63 -0.66 -6.91
CA ASP A 438 -1.30 -1.19 -7.21
C ASP A 438 -0.82 -0.82 -8.61
N TYR A 439 -1.77 -0.51 -9.49
CA TYR A 439 -1.57 -0.07 -10.87
C TYR A 439 -2.74 0.80 -11.34
N GLN A 440 -2.53 1.62 -12.36
CA GLN A 440 -3.52 2.61 -12.83
C GLN A 440 -4.63 1.98 -13.67
N ASP A 441 -5.50 1.18 -13.02
CA ASP A 441 -6.68 0.56 -13.63
C ASP A 441 -7.75 0.28 -12.57
N PRO A 442 -9.07 0.39 -12.87
CA PRO A 442 -10.14 0.08 -11.90
C PRO A 442 -10.10 -1.37 -11.39
N ASN A 443 -9.53 -2.28 -12.16
CA ASN A 443 -9.41 -3.68 -11.78
C ASN A 443 -8.65 -3.91 -10.48
N THR A 444 -7.68 -3.04 -10.14
CA THR A 444 -6.93 -3.15 -8.86
C THR A 444 -7.83 -3.07 -7.62
N PHE A 445 -9.01 -2.45 -7.74
CA PHE A 445 -10.01 -2.37 -6.67
C PHE A 445 -10.97 -3.56 -6.69
N LEU A 446 -11.43 -3.96 -7.87
CA LEU A 446 -12.48 -4.97 -8.00
C LEU A 446 -11.95 -6.40 -7.96
N GLU A 447 -10.73 -6.65 -8.45
CA GLU A 447 -10.13 -7.99 -8.41
C GLU A 447 -9.96 -8.51 -6.97
N ILE A 448 -9.61 -7.65 -6.02
CA ILE A 448 -9.36 -8.06 -4.62
C ILE A 448 -10.60 -8.56 -3.90
N MET A 449 -11.80 -8.22 -4.37
CA MET A 449 -13.06 -8.64 -3.74
C MET A 449 -13.58 -9.97 -4.31
N ARG A 450 -12.87 -10.59 -5.24
CA ARG A 450 -13.22 -11.92 -5.74
C ARG A 450 -13.02 -13.00 -4.68
N PRO A 451 -13.85 -14.04 -4.66
CA PRO A 451 -13.68 -15.17 -3.77
C PRO A 451 -12.32 -15.84 -3.92
N GLY A 452 -11.73 -16.26 -2.81
CA GLY A 452 -10.43 -16.95 -2.79
C GLY A 452 -9.23 -16.05 -3.12
N ARG A 453 -9.41 -14.71 -3.17
CA ARG A 453 -8.29 -13.77 -3.25
C ARG A 453 -7.74 -13.47 -1.87
N GLY A 454 -6.41 -13.36 -1.76
CA GLY A 454 -5.75 -13.12 -0.47
C GLY A 454 -6.15 -11.82 0.20
N ASN A 455 -6.59 -10.83 -0.58
CA ASN A 455 -7.01 -9.51 -0.10
C ASN A 455 -8.51 -9.38 0.15
N ASN A 456 -9.34 -10.35 -0.23
CA ASN A 456 -10.74 -10.43 0.20
C ASN A 456 -10.80 -10.97 1.63
N GLN A 457 -10.59 -10.11 2.58
CA GLN A 457 -10.60 -10.43 4.01
C GLN A 457 -11.97 -10.13 4.65
N THR A 458 -13.08 -10.36 3.92
CA THR A 458 -14.46 -10.13 4.39
C THR A 458 -15.27 -11.41 4.52
N GLY A 459 -14.81 -12.50 3.92
CA GLY A 459 -15.57 -13.74 3.79
C GLY A 459 -16.74 -13.67 2.79
N TRP A 460 -16.90 -12.53 2.08
CA TRP A 460 -17.94 -12.33 1.10
C TRP A 460 -17.69 -13.11 -0.19
N VAL A 461 -18.75 -13.72 -0.73
CA VAL A 461 -18.74 -14.47 -1.99
C VAL A 461 -19.96 -14.09 -2.80
N ASN A 462 -19.77 -13.70 -4.06
CA ASN A 462 -20.83 -13.50 -5.02
C ASN A 462 -20.37 -13.95 -6.42
N TYR A 463 -20.96 -15.03 -6.92
CA TYR A 463 -20.53 -15.65 -8.18
C TYR A 463 -20.83 -14.80 -9.42
N GLU A 464 -21.87 -13.95 -9.39
CA GLU A 464 -22.16 -13.03 -10.49
C GLU A 464 -21.13 -11.90 -10.55
N TYR A 465 -20.74 -11.37 -9.38
CA TYR A 465 -19.62 -10.43 -9.29
C TYR A 465 -18.34 -11.02 -9.86
N GLU A 466 -18.02 -12.25 -9.44
CA GLU A 466 -16.82 -12.94 -9.91
C GLU A 466 -16.86 -13.15 -11.43
N ARG A 467 -18.01 -13.56 -11.98
CA ARG A 467 -18.20 -13.74 -13.42
C ARG A 467 -17.97 -12.44 -14.18
N LEU A 468 -18.55 -11.34 -13.72
CA LEU A 468 -18.42 -10.02 -14.37
C LEU A 468 -16.96 -9.52 -14.38
N VAL A 469 -16.26 -9.60 -13.25
CA VAL A 469 -14.85 -9.21 -13.19
C VAL A 469 -13.99 -10.12 -14.06
N ALA A 470 -14.23 -11.44 -14.05
CA ALA A 470 -13.51 -12.38 -14.90
C ALA A 470 -13.74 -12.13 -16.39
N GLU A 471 -14.96 -11.77 -16.79
CA GLU A 471 -15.26 -11.40 -18.18
C GLU A 471 -14.64 -10.07 -18.58
N ALA A 472 -14.66 -9.07 -17.69
CA ALA A 472 -13.97 -7.81 -17.93
C ALA A 472 -12.47 -8.02 -18.18
N ASN A 473 -11.84 -8.93 -17.44
CA ASN A 473 -10.42 -9.26 -17.61
C ASN A 473 -10.08 -10.01 -18.92
N LYS A 474 -11.11 -10.47 -19.65
CA LYS A 474 -10.95 -11.10 -20.99
C LYS A 474 -11.32 -10.16 -22.13
N THR A 475 -11.82 -8.96 -21.81
CA THR A 475 -12.34 -8.01 -22.77
C THR A 475 -11.28 -6.93 -23.05
N SER A 476 -10.83 -6.80 -24.32
CA SER A 476 -9.84 -5.81 -24.75
C SER A 476 -10.47 -4.44 -25.05
N ASP A 477 -11.75 -4.41 -25.45
CA ASP A 477 -12.49 -3.16 -25.63
C ASP A 477 -12.74 -2.48 -24.30
N GLN A 478 -12.19 -1.28 -24.13
CA GLN A 478 -12.23 -0.55 -22.86
C GLN A 478 -13.65 -0.19 -22.41
N GLU A 479 -14.51 0.20 -23.34
CA GLU A 479 -15.90 0.59 -23.03
C GLU A 479 -16.71 -0.61 -22.54
N GLU A 480 -16.64 -1.72 -23.27
CA GLU A 480 -17.31 -2.97 -22.88
C GLU A 480 -16.75 -3.50 -21.54
N ARG A 481 -15.44 -3.45 -21.38
CA ARG A 481 -14.76 -3.84 -20.12
C ARG A 481 -15.25 -3.02 -18.96
N TYR A 482 -15.30 -1.70 -19.07
CA TYR A 482 -15.75 -0.82 -18.00
C TYR A 482 -17.23 -0.99 -17.67
N LYS A 483 -18.10 -1.29 -18.65
CA LYS A 483 -19.49 -1.65 -18.37
C LYS A 483 -19.60 -2.86 -17.43
N LYS A 484 -18.82 -3.93 -17.71
CA LYS A 484 -18.80 -5.13 -16.84
C LYS A 484 -18.28 -4.83 -15.44
N LEU A 485 -17.23 -4.01 -15.32
CA LEU A 485 -16.70 -3.58 -14.02
C LEU A 485 -17.72 -2.72 -13.26
N MET A 486 -18.46 -1.84 -13.93
CA MET A 486 -19.53 -1.05 -13.29
C MET A 486 -20.67 -1.94 -12.79
N GLU A 487 -21.07 -2.95 -13.56
CA GLU A 487 -22.09 -3.92 -13.12
C GLU A 487 -21.61 -4.70 -11.90
N ALA A 488 -20.33 -5.13 -11.87
CA ALA A 488 -19.74 -5.78 -10.70
C ALA A 488 -19.73 -4.83 -9.50
N GLU A 489 -19.33 -3.58 -9.66
CA GLU A 489 -19.27 -2.62 -8.56
C GLU A 489 -20.66 -2.26 -8.02
N ARG A 490 -21.73 -2.29 -8.85
CA ARG A 490 -23.11 -2.17 -8.37
C ARG A 490 -23.47 -3.30 -7.40
N ILE A 491 -23.10 -4.55 -7.73
CA ILE A 491 -23.33 -5.71 -6.84
C ILE A 491 -22.56 -5.52 -5.53
N LEU A 492 -21.30 -5.12 -5.60
CA LEU A 492 -20.44 -4.90 -4.45
C LEU A 492 -21.03 -3.84 -3.50
N ILE A 493 -21.48 -2.72 -4.04
CA ILE A 493 -22.07 -1.62 -3.26
C ILE A 493 -23.50 -1.98 -2.79
N ASP A 494 -24.25 -2.79 -3.52
CA ASP A 494 -25.56 -3.25 -3.07
C ASP A 494 -25.47 -4.27 -1.91
N GLU A 495 -24.51 -5.17 -1.95
CA GLU A 495 -24.32 -6.17 -0.89
C GLU A 495 -23.45 -5.70 0.28
N MET A 496 -22.69 -4.62 0.11
CA MET A 496 -21.95 -3.91 1.13
C MET A 496 -21.00 -4.78 2.01
N PRO A 497 -20.14 -5.63 1.45
CA PRO A 497 -19.13 -6.32 2.24
C PRO A 497 -18.02 -5.38 2.74
N LEU A 498 -17.98 -4.19 2.18
CA LEU A 498 -17.12 -3.08 2.59
C LEU A 498 -17.91 -1.76 2.57
N ILE A 499 -17.56 -0.84 3.44
CA ILE A 499 -18.21 0.46 3.59
C ILE A 499 -17.22 1.57 3.19
N PRO A 500 -17.33 2.14 1.97
CA PRO A 500 -16.48 3.25 1.55
C PRO A 500 -16.74 4.49 2.40
N ILE A 501 -15.69 5.23 2.76
CA ILE A 501 -15.78 6.44 3.58
C ILE A 501 -15.29 7.67 2.81
N TYR A 502 -14.03 7.64 2.32
CA TYR A 502 -13.48 8.72 1.51
C TYR A 502 -12.41 8.23 0.54
N THR A 503 -12.25 8.96 -0.55
CA THR A 503 -11.11 8.82 -1.46
C THR A 503 -9.91 9.56 -0.85
N TYR A 504 -8.76 8.89 -0.83
CA TYR A 504 -7.53 9.45 -0.32
C TYR A 504 -7.02 10.63 -1.13
N VAL A 505 -6.31 11.50 -0.44
CA VAL A 505 -5.22 12.31 -0.95
C VAL A 505 -3.99 12.02 -0.10
N LYS A 506 -2.80 12.15 -0.65
CA LYS A 506 -1.57 12.04 0.13
C LYS A 506 -1.24 13.41 0.69
N GLN A 507 -1.40 13.56 2.01
CA GLN A 507 -1.08 14.78 2.73
C GLN A 507 0.13 14.55 3.63
N PHE A 508 1.19 15.30 3.40
CA PHE A 508 2.47 15.14 4.11
C PHE A 508 3.24 16.46 4.13
N GLN A 509 4.28 16.52 4.95
CA GLN A 509 5.25 17.61 4.92
C GLN A 509 6.53 17.15 4.25
N ILE A 510 7.10 18.03 3.42
CA ILE A 510 8.36 17.80 2.72
C ILE A 510 9.25 19.01 2.83
N HIS A 511 10.53 18.79 3.10
CA HIS A 511 11.51 19.85 3.15
C HIS A 511 11.81 20.38 1.74
N PRO A 512 11.99 21.70 1.54
CA PRO A 512 12.25 22.28 0.21
C PRO A 512 13.50 21.75 -0.48
N ASP A 513 14.48 21.30 0.29
CA ASP A 513 15.73 20.74 -0.24
C ASP A 513 15.53 19.35 -0.88
N VAL A 514 14.37 18.67 -0.69
CA VAL A 514 14.06 17.41 -1.36
C VAL A 514 13.63 17.68 -2.79
N LYS A 515 14.36 17.14 -3.75
CA LYS A 515 14.08 17.26 -5.18
C LYS A 515 13.76 15.91 -5.80
N GLY A 516 13.08 15.90 -6.95
CA GLY A 516 12.69 14.67 -7.65
C GLY A 516 11.55 13.90 -6.98
N TRP A 517 10.88 14.51 -6.00
CA TRP A 517 9.68 13.99 -5.33
C TRP A 517 8.43 14.54 -6.02
N ASP A 518 8.15 14.04 -7.23
CA ASP A 518 7.03 14.50 -8.03
C ASP A 518 5.70 13.93 -7.52
N ALA A 519 4.60 14.67 -7.72
CA ALA A 519 3.26 14.18 -7.40
C ALA A 519 2.91 12.97 -8.27
N ASN A 520 2.49 11.88 -7.64
CA ASN A 520 2.26 10.59 -8.29
C ASN A 520 1.03 9.92 -7.67
N ILE A 521 0.09 9.51 -8.50
CA ILE A 521 -1.20 8.95 -8.06
C ILE A 521 -1.05 7.63 -7.26
N LEU A 522 0.08 6.93 -7.43
CA LEU A 522 0.42 5.71 -6.69
C LEU A 522 1.35 5.97 -5.50
N ASP A 523 1.83 7.20 -5.29
CA ASP A 523 2.81 7.59 -4.27
C ASP A 523 4.16 6.85 -4.39
N HIS A 524 4.58 6.56 -5.62
CA HIS A 524 5.83 5.86 -5.91
C HIS A 524 6.99 6.85 -6.09
N HIS A 525 7.91 6.90 -5.12
CA HIS A 525 9.07 7.79 -5.13
C HIS A 525 10.37 6.99 -5.20
N HIS A 526 10.72 6.58 -6.41
CA HIS A 526 11.89 5.71 -6.64
C HIS A 526 13.19 6.47 -6.32
N PRO A 527 14.08 5.94 -5.45
CA PRO A 527 15.27 6.67 -4.96
C PRO A 527 16.24 7.14 -6.04
N LYS A 528 16.26 6.52 -7.22
CA LYS A 528 17.11 6.98 -8.33
C LYS A 528 16.75 8.36 -8.87
N PHE A 529 15.56 8.88 -8.55
CA PHE A 529 15.13 10.22 -8.98
C PHE A 529 15.16 11.24 -7.84
N VAL A 530 15.19 10.79 -6.58
CA VAL A 530 15.16 11.65 -5.39
C VAL A 530 16.57 12.06 -4.98
N TYR A 531 16.74 13.34 -4.62
CA TYR A 531 18.01 13.87 -4.14
C TYR A 531 17.80 15.10 -3.26
N LEU A 532 18.86 15.53 -2.57
CA LEU A 532 18.86 16.70 -1.70
C LEU A 532 19.67 17.82 -2.33
N GLU A 533 19.05 18.99 -2.54
CA GLU A 533 19.70 20.16 -3.12
C GLU A 533 19.03 21.44 -2.60
N ARG A 534 19.85 22.38 -2.11
CA ARG A 534 19.39 23.70 -1.69
C ARG A 534 19.39 24.65 -2.88
N ASP A 535 18.28 25.39 -3.07
CA ASP A 535 18.12 26.42 -4.12
C ASP A 535 19.09 27.59 -3.94
#